data_555d4d64ec3e496f18f5c35fb99b6c95
#
_entry.id   555d4d64ec3e496f18f5c35fb99b6c95
#
_cell.length_a   1.000
_cell.length_b   1.000
_cell.length_c   1.000
_cell.angle_alpha   90.00
_cell.angle_beta   90.00
_cell.angle_gamma   90.00
#
_symmetry.space_group_name_H-M   'P 1'
#
loop_
_entity.id
_entity.type
_entity.pdbx_description
1 polymer ?
#
loop_
_entity_poly.entity_id
_entity_poly.type
_entity_poly.pdbx_seq_one_letter_code
_entity_poly.pdbx_strand_id
1 'polypeptide(L)'
;MSEPYDKEKSKKNASRLKEIILTLRKYHLHRGFTPQKLYGILEDLGPTYVKIGQILSMRQDMLPKAYCDELTKLRSNVKPLDFQEICAVLDEEYGCSYKEKFAQIDEKPLGSASIAQVHSATLINGQQVVIKVQRPNIYETMSKDITILKRAISMVKMVSSIGNVMDLKAVI
;
A
#
# COMPACT_ATOMS: atom_id res chain seq x y z
N MET A 1 4.44 6.99 -31.47
CA MET A 1 4.10 5.59 -31.13
C MET A 1 3.88 5.44 -29.61
N SER A 2 2.96 6.21 -29.02
CA SER A 2 2.68 6.25 -27.55
C SER A 2 1.22 5.86 -27.17
N GLU A 3 0.38 5.49 -28.12
CA GLU A 3 -1.06 5.29 -27.87
C GLU A 3 -1.52 4.01 -27.14
N PRO A 4 -0.92 2.79 -27.29
CA PRO A 4 -1.45 1.60 -26.63
C PRO A 4 -1.19 1.58 -25.12
N TYR A 5 -0.03 2.04 -24.69
CA TYR A 5 0.40 2.06 -23.28
C TYR A 5 -0.47 3.00 -22.42
N ASP A 6 -0.80 4.18 -22.96
CA ASP A 6 -1.64 5.16 -22.25
C ASP A 6 -3.09 4.72 -22.11
N LYS A 7 -3.63 4.00 -23.10
CA LYS A 7 -5.00 3.46 -23.05
C LYS A 7 -5.15 2.34 -22.02
N GLU A 8 -4.16 1.47 -21.89
CA GLU A 8 -4.17 0.38 -20.90
C GLU A 8 -4.02 0.91 -19.48
N LYS A 9 -3.12 1.85 -19.26
CA LYS A 9 -2.94 2.54 -17.99
C LYS A 9 -4.20 3.32 -17.57
N SER A 10 -4.87 3.95 -18.52
CA SER A 10 -6.14 4.65 -18.29
C SER A 10 -7.25 3.70 -17.85
N LYS A 11 -7.39 2.53 -18.50
CA LYS A 11 -8.39 1.50 -18.15
C LYS A 11 -8.12 0.92 -16.74
N LYS A 12 -6.86 0.61 -16.40
CA LYS A 12 -6.48 0.11 -15.08
C LYS A 12 -6.76 1.14 -13.98
N ASN A 13 -6.50 2.42 -14.24
CA ASN A 13 -6.83 3.50 -13.30
C ASN A 13 -8.34 3.68 -13.12
N ALA A 14 -9.13 3.56 -14.20
CA ALA A 14 -10.59 3.64 -14.12
C ALA A 14 -11.19 2.49 -13.30
N SER A 15 -10.67 1.27 -13.46
CA SER A 15 -11.08 0.12 -12.64
C SER A 15 -10.80 0.34 -11.14
N ARG A 16 -9.62 0.83 -10.81
CA ARG A 16 -9.24 1.12 -9.42
C ARG A 16 -10.06 2.26 -8.81
N LEU A 17 -10.33 3.30 -9.59
CA LEU A 17 -11.21 4.39 -9.15
C LEU A 17 -12.63 3.89 -8.85
N LYS A 18 -13.17 2.98 -9.68
CA LYS A 18 -14.46 2.35 -9.43
C LYS A 18 -14.48 1.58 -8.11
N GLU A 19 -13.44 0.82 -7.82
CA GLU A 19 -13.27 0.09 -6.56
C GLU A 19 -13.28 1.04 -5.35
N ILE A 20 -12.52 2.14 -5.44
CA ILE A 20 -12.49 3.16 -4.39
C ILE A 20 -13.89 3.73 -4.16
N ILE A 21 -14.61 4.09 -5.23
CA ILE A 21 -15.97 4.64 -5.13
C ILE A 21 -16.93 3.63 -4.50
N LEU A 22 -16.85 2.36 -4.87
CA LEU A 22 -17.70 1.30 -4.28
C LEU A 22 -17.40 1.10 -2.79
N THR A 23 -16.13 1.12 -2.40
CA THR A 23 -15.73 1.06 -1.00
C THR A 23 -16.29 2.24 -0.22
N LEU A 24 -16.14 3.48 -0.71
CA LEU A 24 -16.69 4.67 -0.04
C LEU A 24 -18.21 4.60 0.11
N ARG A 25 -18.94 4.09 -0.91
CA ARG A 25 -20.39 3.89 -0.85
C ARG A 25 -20.79 2.88 0.22
N LYS A 26 -20.05 1.78 0.37
CA LYS A 26 -20.28 0.75 1.39
C LYS A 26 -20.33 1.34 2.80
N TYR A 27 -19.52 2.34 3.08
CA TYR A 27 -19.44 2.97 4.40
C TYR A 27 -20.47 4.08 4.65
N HIS A 28 -21.38 4.38 3.71
CA HIS A 28 -22.49 5.33 3.88
C HIS A 28 -22.05 6.65 4.53
N LEU A 29 -21.07 7.33 3.93
CA LEU A 29 -20.48 8.56 4.48
C LEU A 29 -21.49 9.70 4.69
N HIS A 30 -22.61 9.70 3.96
CA HIS A 30 -23.71 10.65 4.15
C HIS A 30 -24.39 10.55 5.54
N ARG A 31 -24.18 9.44 6.27
CA ARG A 31 -24.65 9.22 7.65
C ARG A 31 -23.61 9.61 8.70
N GLY A 32 -22.68 10.48 8.36
CA GLY A 32 -21.59 10.94 9.20
C GLY A 32 -20.29 10.15 8.98
N PHE A 33 -19.20 10.86 9.18
CA PHE A 33 -17.83 10.33 9.07
C PHE A 33 -17.32 10.06 10.48
N THR A 34 -16.97 8.80 10.78
CA THR A 34 -16.49 8.38 12.11
C THR A 34 -15.09 7.74 12.01
N PRO A 35 -14.33 7.69 13.13
CA PRO A 35 -13.04 7.01 13.16
C PRO A 35 -13.09 5.58 12.65
N GLN A 36 -14.12 4.82 13.04
CA GLN A 36 -14.29 3.41 12.63
C GLN A 36 -14.55 3.28 11.12
N LYS A 37 -15.30 4.20 10.55
CA LYS A 37 -15.52 4.23 9.09
C LYS A 37 -14.22 4.54 8.35
N LEU A 38 -13.45 5.49 8.84
CA LEU A 38 -12.14 5.79 8.24
C LEU A 38 -11.22 4.57 8.30
N TYR A 39 -11.10 3.94 9.48
CA TYR A 39 -10.34 2.70 9.65
C TYR A 39 -10.74 1.65 8.60
N GLY A 40 -12.04 1.31 8.54
CA GLY A 40 -12.53 0.27 7.64
C GLY A 40 -12.36 0.60 6.15
N ILE A 41 -12.50 1.87 5.76
CA ILE A 41 -12.23 2.32 4.39
C ILE A 41 -10.76 2.08 4.03
N LEU A 42 -9.84 2.48 4.89
CA LEU A 42 -8.40 2.34 4.62
C LEU A 42 -7.98 0.87 4.61
N GLU A 43 -8.57 0.03 5.47
CA GLU A 43 -8.35 -1.41 5.49
C GLU A 43 -8.86 -2.08 4.22
N ASP A 44 -10.10 -1.82 3.81
CA ASP A 44 -10.72 -2.38 2.60
C ASP A 44 -10.01 -1.95 1.30
N LEU A 45 -9.48 -0.72 1.26
CA LEU A 45 -8.76 -0.20 0.10
C LEU A 45 -7.35 -0.80 -0.05
N GLY A 46 -6.84 -1.43 1.02
CA GLY A 46 -5.63 -2.24 0.97
C GLY A 46 -4.32 -1.49 1.24
N PRO A 47 -3.18 -2.06 0.82
CA PRO A 47 -1.85 -1.76 1.35
C PRO A 47 -1.44 -0.28 1.33
N THR A 48 -1.72 0.42 0.23
CA THR A 48 -1.41 1.85 0.08
C THR A 48 -2.12 2.67 1.14
N TYR A 49 -3.42 2.45 1.30
CA TYR A 49 -4.27 3.22 2.20
C TYR A 49 -4.02 2.85 3.66
N VAL A 50 -3.75 1.58 3.95
CA VAL A 50 -3.28 1.12 5.27
C VAL A 50 -2.00 1.87 5.65
N LYS A 51 -1.04 1.99 4.73
CA LYS A 51 0.21 2.73 5.00
C LYS A 51 -0.03 4.21 5.25
N ILE A 52 -0.90 4.84 4.47
CA ILE A 52 -1.32 6.23 4.68
C ILE A 52 -1.98 6.38 6.06
N GLY A 53 -2.90 5.48 6.43
CA GLY A 53 -3.56 5.49 7.73
C GLY A 53 -2.59 5.35 8.89
N GLN A 54 -1.56 4.50 8.76
CA GLN A 54 -0.50 4.37 9.76
C GLN A 54 0.31 5.67 9.93
N ILE A 55 0.60 6.39 8.85
CA ILE A 55 1.25 7.70 8.91
C ILE A 55 0.33 8.72 9.60
N LEU A 56 -0.94 8.75 9.20
CA LEU A 56 -1.93 9.68 9.76
C LEU A 56 -2.23 9.42 11.25
N SER A 57 -2.08 8.18 11.72
CA SER A 57 -2.27 7.85 13.15
C SER A 57 -1.30 8.58 14.06
N MET A 58 -0.15 9.02 13.55
CA MET A 58 0.87 9.78 14.29
C MET A 58 0.72 11.30 14.12
N ARG A 59 -0.26 11.75 13.34
CA ARG A 59 -0.41 13.16 12.95
C ARG A 59 -1.63 13.81 13.61
N GLN A 60 -1.55 14.00 14.95
CA GLN A 60 -2.57 14.71 15.72
C GLN A 60 -2.68 16.20 15.37
N ASP A 61 -1.70 16.74 14.65
CA ASP A 61 -1.75 18.06 14.04
C ASP A 61 -2.71 18.12 12.82
N MET A 62 -2.99 16.98 12.21
CA MET A 62 -3.83 16.87 11.01
C MET A 62 -5.22 16.28 11.28
N LEU A 63 -5.32 15.36 12.26
CA LEU A 63 -6.55 14.65 12.59
C LEU A 63 -6.86 14.73 14.09
N PRO A 64 -8.16 14.81 14.45
CA PRO A 64 -8.56 14.69 15.85
C PRO A 64 -8.04 13.39 16.49
N LYS A 65 -7.69 13.48 17.79
CA LYS A 65 -7.12 12.34 18.55
C LYS A 65 -7.91 11.03 18.39
N ALA A 66 -9.24 11.09 18.41
CA ALA A 66 -10.09 9.89 18.26
C ALA A 66 -9.86 9.14 16.94
N TYR A 67 -9.56 9.87 15.85
CA TYR A 67 -9.21 9.28 14.55
C TYR A 67 -7.81 8.67 14.58
N CYS A 68 -6.84 9.39 15.15
CA CYS A 68 -5.48 8.87 15.30
C CYS A 68 -5.46 7.58 16.12
N ASP A 69 -6.15 7.55 17.27
CA ASP A 69 -6.25 6.38 18.13
C ASP A 69 -6.87 5.17 17.40
N GLU A 70 -7.91 5.39 16.59
CA GLU A 70 -8.52 4.32 15.80
C GLU A 70 -7.57 3.80 14.71
N LEU A 71 -6.88 4.70 14.02
CA LEU A 71 -5.94 4.36 12.96
C LEU A 71 -4.69 3.61 13.46
N THR A 72 -4.32 3.73 14.75
CA THR A 72 -3.24 2.90 15.33
C THR A 72 -3.53 1.40 15.26
N LYS A 73 -4.80 1.03 15.13
CA LYS A 73 -5.24 -0.36 14.99
C LYS A 73 -4.96 -0.95 13.61
N LEU A 74 -4.67 -0.10 12.61
CA LEU A 74 -4.27 -0.55 11.27
C LEU A 74 -2.97 -1.34 11.36
N ARG A 75 -3.09 -2.65 11.45
CA ARG A 75 -1.95 -3.55 11.53
C ARG A 75 -1.57 -4.06 10.16
N SER A 76 -0.28 -4.17 9.95
CA SER A 76 0.27 -4.79 8.74
C SER A 76 0.31 -6.32 8.82
N ASN A 77 -0.47 -6.96 9.71
CA ASN A 77 -0.54 -8.41 9.80
C ASN A 77 -1.34 -8.95 8.60
N VAL A 78 -0.67 -9.02 7.47
CA VAL A 78 -1.22 -9.62 6.25
C VAL A 78 -0.81 -11.09 6.22
N LYS A 79 -1.71 -11.96 5.76
CA LYS A 79 -1.39 -13.38 5.54
C LYS A 79 -0.07 -13.48 4.76
N PRO A 80 0.90 -14.27 5.23
CA PRO A 80 2.12 -14.50 4.49
C PRO A 80 1.83 -15.02 3.08
N LEU A 81 2.67 -14.62 2.13
CA LEU A 81 2.76 -15.25 0.82
C LEU A 81 3.34 -16.64 0.98
N ASP A 82 2.97 -17.54 0.11
CA ASP A 82 3.59 -18.85 0.05
C ASP A 82 5.07 -18.74 -0.31
N PHE A 83 5.89 -19.66 0.22
CA PHE A 83 7.33 -19.61 0.00
C PHE A 83 7.70 -19.74 -1.49
N GLN A 84 6.91 -20.47 -2.27
CA GLN A 84 7.10 -20.56 -3.72
C GLN A 84 6.91 -19.21 -4.43
N GLU A 85 5.97 -18.37 -3.96
CA GLU A 85 5.79 -17.03 -4.50
C GLU A 85 6.99 -16.13 -4.16
N ILE A 86 7.56 -16.28 -2.95
CA ILE A 86 8.79 -15.56 -2.56
C ILE A 86 9.97 -15.98 -3.46
N CYS A 87 10.14 -17.26 -3.71
CA CYS A 87 11.17 -17.76 -4.61
C CYS A 87 11.03 -17.21 -6.03
N ALA A 88 9.80 -17.20 -6.56
CA ALA A 88 9.52 -16.67 -7.89
C ALA A 88 9.85 -15.17 -8.01
N VAL A 89 9.54 -14.38 -6.98
CA VAL A 89 9.90 -12.94 -6.94
C VAL A 89 11.41 -12.76 -6.92
N LEU A 90 12.15 -13.59 -6.17
CA LEU A 90 13.61 -13.52 -6.11
C LEU A 90 14.25 -13.93 -7.44
N ASP A 91 13.75 -14.99 -8.08
CA ASP A 91 14.24 -15.45 -9.39
C ASP A 91 14.01 -14.37 -10.47
N GLU A 92 12.83 -13.72 -10.46
CA GLU A 92 12.52 -12.62 -11.37
C GLU A 92 13.46 -11.42 -11.15
N GLU A 93 13.63 -11.01 -9.89
CA GLU A 93 14.45 -9.84 -9.52
C GLU A 93 15.92 -10.03 -9.84
N TYR A 94 16.47 -11.24 -9.60
CA TYR A 94 17.88 -11.54 -9.89
C TYR A 94 18.14 -11.96 -11.34
N GLY A 95 17.10 -12.29 -12.11
CA GLY A 95 17.24 -12.83 -13.48
C GLY A 95 17.93 -14.19 -13.53
N CYS A 96 18.05 -14.88 -12.39
CA CYS A 96 18.61 -16.22 -12.25
C CYS A 96 17.99 -16.90 -11.02
N SER A 97 18.25 -18.19 -10.82
CA SER A 97 17.75 -18.88 -9.63
C SER A 97 18.28 -18.25 -8.34
N TYR A 98 17.40 -18.00 -7.37
CA TYR A 98 17.78 -17.50 -6.04
C TYR A 98 18.84 -18.42 -5.36
N LYS A 99 18.86 -19.68 -5.72
CA LYS A 99 19.85 -20.68 -5.23
C LYS A 99 21.29 -20.36 -5.63
N GLU A 100 21.49 -19.50 -6.62
CA GLU A 100 22.82 -19.00 -6.98
C GLU A 100 23.34 -17.91 -6.03
N LYS A 101 22.47 -17.33 -5.22
CA LYS A 101 22.81 -16.27 -4.25
C LYS A 101 22.71 -16.75 -2.81
N PHE A 102 21.73 -17.62 -2.53
CA PHE A 102 21.41 -18.08 -1.19
C PHE A 102 21.64 -19.60 -1.08
N ALA A 103 22.41 -20.00 -0.08
CA ALA A 103 22.56 -21.41 0.29
C ALA A 103 21.28 -21.94 0.94
N GLN A 104 20.58 -21.08 1.70
CA GLN A 104 19.32 -21.40 2.36
C GLN A 104 18.48 -20.11 2.58
N ILE A 105 17.16 -20.25 2.49
CA ILE A 105 16.20 -19.25 2.94
C ILE A 105 15.19 -19.98 3.82
N ASP A 106 14.92 -19.44 5.01
CA ASP A 106 13.91 -20.00 5.90
C ASP A 106 12.51 -19.79 5.30
N GLU A 107 11.75 -20.89 5.15
CA GLU A 107 10.40 -20.83 4.58
C GLU A 107 9.45 -20.01 5.45
N LYS A 108 9.60 -20.13 6.79
CA LYS A 108 8.80 -19.37 7.74
C LYS A 108 9.29 -17.92 7.79
N PRO A 109 8.45 -16.93 7.46
CA PRO A 109 8.85 -15.53 7.53
C PRO A 109 9.07 -15.07 8.97
N LEU A 110 10.05 -14.19 9.16
CA LEU A 110 10.24 -13.44 10.39
C LEU A 110 9.10 -12.42 10.61
N GLY A 111 8.51 -11.94 9.54
CA GLY A 111 7.38 -11.02 9.56
C GLY A 111 6.76 -10.85 8.18
N SER A 112 5.46 -10.56 8.16
CA SER A 112 4.70 -10.26 6.95
C SER A 112 3.94 -8.97 7.12
N ALA A 113 4.19 -8.02 6.23
CA ALA A 113 3.58 -6.70 6.22
C ALA A 113 2.75 -6.49 4.93
N SER A 114 2.03 -5.37 4.88
CA SER A 114 1.16 -5.03 3.74
C SER A 114 1.90 -4.93 2.40
N ILE A 115 3.18 -4.54 2.42
CA ILE A 115 3.98 -4.29 1.22
C ILE A 115 5.14 -5.27 1.02
N ALA A 116 5.53 -6.02 2.05
CA ALA A 116 6.70 -6.90 2.00
C ALA A 116 6.63 -8.01 3.04
N GLN A 117 7.41 -9.05 2.82
CA GLN A 117 7.65 -10.16 3.73
C GLN A 117 9.15 -10.28 4.02
N VAL A 118 9.50 -10.68 5.23
CA VAL A 118 10.89 -10.72 5.70
C VAL A 118 11.25 -12.16 6.05
N HIS A 119 12.39 -12.64 5.54
CA HIS A 119 12.91 -13.98 5.80
C HIS A 119 14.36 -13.91 6.29
N SER A 120 14.74 -14.87 7.10
CA SER A 120 16.13 -15.18 7.39
C SER A 120 16.73 -15.97 6.22
N ALA A 121 17.97 -15.70 5.89
CA ALA A 121 18.66 -16.40 4.80
C ALA A 121 20.16 -16.52 5.08
N THR A 122 20.78 -17.49 4.42
CA THR A 122 22.23 -17.69 4.40
C THR A 122 22.73 -17.53 2.97
N LEU A 123 23.64 -16.59 2.75
CA LEU A 123 24.32 -16.45 1.47
C LEU A 123 25.24 -17.64 1.16
N ILE A 124 25.61 -17.81 -0.10
CA ILE A 124 26.54 -18.90 -0.53
C ILE A 124 27.88 -18.83 0.21
N ASN A 125 28.34 -17.63 0.58
CA ASN A 125 29.56 -17.44 1.36
C ASN A 125 29.42 -17.76 2.86
N GLY A 126 28.25 -18.24 3.30
CA GLY A 126 27.96 -18.59 4.69
C GLY A 126 27.47 -17.43 5.56
N GLN A 127 27.40 -16.22 5.05
CA GLN A 127 26.94 -15.06 5.82
C GLN A 127 25.43 -15.15 6.09
N GLN A 128 25.04 -14.95 7.36
CA GLN A 128 23.63 -14.83 7.76
C GLN A 128 23.10 -13.43 7.42
N VAL A 129 21.95 -13.36 6.77
CA VAL A 129 21.31 -12.12 6.35
C VAL A 129 19.80 -12.17 6.58
N VAL A 130 19.20 -11.00 6.55
CA VAL A 130 17.74 -10.86 6.51
C VAL A 130 17.37 -10.28 5.14
N ILE A 131 16.47 -10.93 4.43
CA ILE A 131 15.96 -10.48 3.15
C ILE A 131 14.56 -9.93 3.32
N LYS A 132 14.30 -8.79 2.69
CA LYS A 132 12.97 -8.18 2.62
C LYS A 132 12.49 -8.27 1.18
N VAL A 133 11.49 -9.13 0.95
CA VAL A 133 10.93 -9.37 -0.37
C VAL A 133 9.63 -8.57 -0.48
N GLN A 134 9.54 -7.70 -1.48
CA GLN A 134 8.33 -6.96 -1.77
C GLN A 134 7.25 -7.88 -2.35
N ARG A 135 5.99 -7.59 -2.03
CA ARG A 135 4.87 -8.33 -2.61
C ARG A 135 4.76 -8.06 -4.11
N PRO A 136 4.40 -9.08 -4.92
CA PRO A 136 4.21 -8.89 -6.36
C PRO A 136 3.27 -7.72 -6.66
N ASN A 137 3.59 -6.95 -7.70
CA ASN A 137 2.79 -5.83 -8.21
C ASN A 137 2.51 -4.70 -7.20
N ILE A 138 3.15 -4.70 -6.01
CA ILE A 138 2.87 -3.68 -4.98
C ILE A 138 3.23 -2.27 -5.45
N TYR A 139 4.35 -2.13 -6.16
CA TYR A 139 4.79 -0.85 -6.71
C TYR A 139 3.77 -0.28 -7.71
N GLU A 140 3.27 -1.12 -8.60
CA GLU A 140 2.26 -0.72 -9.60
C GLU A 140 0.95 -0.29 -8.94
N THR A 141 0.49 -1.06 -7.95
CA THR A 141 -0.73 -0.76 -7.18
C THR A 141 -0.58 0.56 -6.42
N MET A 142 0.50 0.74 -5.68
CA MET A 142 0.76 1.97 -4.93
C MET A 142 0.88 3.18 -5.85
N SER A 143 1.57 3.06 -6.98
CA SER A 143 1.71 4.15 -7.96
C SER A 143 0.37 4.58 -8.54
N LYS A 144 -0.55 3.64 -8.81
CA LYS A 144 -1.92 3.93 -9.26
C LYS A 144 -2.70 4.66 -8.18
N ASP A 145 -2.70 4.15 -6.96
CA ASP A 145 -3.40 4.74 -5.83
C ASP A 145 -2.93 6.18 -5.57
N ILE A 146 -1.62 6.40 -5.52
CA ILE A 146 -1.04 7.74 -5.35
C ILE A 146 -1.46 8.68 -6.49
N THR A 147 -1.49 8.20 -7.72
CA THR A 147 -1.92 8.99 -8.88
C THR A 147 -3.38 9.41 -8.76
N ILE A 148 -4.26 8.49 -8.34
CA ILE A 148 -5.68 8.77 -8.12
C ILE A 148 -5.86 9.77 -6.98
N LEU A 149 -5.17 9.57 -5.86
CA LEU A 149 -5.20 10.48 -4.71
C LEU A 149 -4.74 11.90 -5.06
N LYS A 150 -3.62 12.03 -5.78
CA LYS A 150 -3.12 13.35 -6.24
C LYS A 150 -4.14 14.08 -7.12
N ARG A 151 -4.83 13.36 -8.01
CA ARG A 151 -5.89 13.93 -8.85
C ARG A 151 -7.09 14.35 -8.03
N ALA A 152 -7.54 13.51 -7.09
CA ALA A 152 -8.66 13.84 -6.20
C ALA A 152 -8.37 15.09 -5.36
N ILE A 153 -7.18 15.19 -4.76
CA ILE A 153 -6.75 16.35 -3.99
C ILE A 153 -6.74 17.63 -4.86
N SER A 154 -6.23 17.52 -6.10
CA SER A 154 -6.19 18.65 -7.03
C SER A 154 -7.61 19.14 -7.41
N MET A 155 -8.55 18.22 -7.61
CA MET A 155 -9.95 18.56 -7.88
C MET A 155 -10.61 19.25 -6.67
N VAL A 156 -10.40 18.75 -5.46
CA VAL A 156 -10.93 19.36 -4.23
C VAL A 156 -10.38 20.78 -4.06
N LYS A 157 -9.08 20.99 -4.29
CA LYS A 157 -8.46 22.34 -4.23
C LYS A 157 -9.04 23.31 -5.28
N MET A 158 -9.42 22.82 -6.46
CA MET A 158 -10.07 23.64 -7.49
C MET A 158 -11.51 24.04 -7.14
N VAL A 159 -12.25 23.14 -6.48
CA VAL A 159 -13.67 23.35 -6.14
C VAL A 159 -13.83 24.08 -4.82
N SER A 160 -12.94 23.87 -3.86
CA SER A 160 -12.97 24.57 -2.58
C SER A 160 -12.18 25.87 -2.68
N SER A 161 -12.88 27.00 -2.63
CA SER A 161 -12.31 28.33 -2.36
C SER A 161 -11.67 28.44 -0.95
N ILE A 162 -11.57 27.32 -0.23
CA ILE A 162 -10.96 27.19 1.09
C ILE A 162 -9.46 26.94 0.90
N GLY A 163 -8.74 28.02 0.55
CA GLY A 163 -7.32 28.00 0.26
C GLY A 163 -6.36 27.71 1.45
N ASN A 164 -6.85 27.25 2.60
CA ASN A 164 -6.03 27.11 3.81
C ASN A 164 -6.26 25.82 4.61
N VAL A 165 -6.79 24.77 4.02
CA VAL A 165 -6.96 23.50 4.75
C VAL A 165 -6.04 22.44 4.18
N MET A 166 -5.01 22.13 4.93
CA MET A 166 -4.07 20.99 4.84
C MET A 166 -3.19 20.92 3.59
N ASP A 167 -1.89 20.96 3.78
CA ASP A 167 -0.93 20.53 2.75
C ASP A 167 -0.86 18.98 2.67
N LEU A 168 -1.93 18.40 2.11
CA LEU A 168 -2.01 16.95 1.89
C LEU A 168 -0.95 16.41 0.91
N LYS A 169 -0.23 17.31 0.21
CA LYS A 169 0.89 16.90 -0.65
C LYS A 169 2.11 16.47 0.14
N ALA A 170 2.25 16.93 1.38
CA ALA A 170 3.38 16.56 2.25
C ALA A 170 3.24 15.15 2.83
N VAL A 171 2.07 14.49 2.70
CA VAL A 171 1.76 13.18 3.27
C VAL A 171 1.86 12.06 2.21
N ILE A 172 1.90 12.41 0.93
CA ILE A 172 1.93 11.51 -0.22
C ILE A 172 3.22 11.70 -1.02
#